data_5563334d480b2460999824324cbcd7d1
#
_entry.id   5563334d480b2460999824324cbcd7d1
#
_cell.length_a   1.000
_cell.length_b   1.000
_cell.length_c   1.000
_cell.angle_alpha   90.00
_cell.angle_beta   90.00
_cell.angle_gamma   90.00
#
_symmetry.space_group_name_H-M   'P 1'
#
loop_
_entity.id
_entity.type
_entity.pdbx_description
1 polymer ?
#
loop_
_entity_poly.entity_id
_entity_poly.type
_entity_poly.pdbx_seq_one_letter_code
_entity_poly.pdbx_strand_id
1 'polypeptide(L)'
;MSQSENKPPKTIASLGEFGLIDHLTRSIKIHHSSTIKGVGDDAAVLYDPNRQLLVTTDMLIEGVHFDLSYMPLKHLGYKSVMANLSDIYAMNGEATQITVSFAISNRFPLEAVEELYQGIKTAADLYQVDVVGGDTTSSTRGLIISITALGWAMPEKITYRNGANPNDLLVLTGDIGAAYLGLQVLEREKQVFQANPNNQPDLSDYTYLIERQLKPEARKDIVKLLADLEVVPNAMIDVSDGLSSEIMHLCKHSKVGCNLYEDKIPLDPQVIRTCEEFNLDSTTIALSGGEDYELLFALSQKDYAKIKGNPHLTVIGHFTEAREGIHIITREHTKIPLKAMGWNSFSE
;
A
#
# COMPACT_ATOMS: atom_id res chain seq x y z
N MET A 1 37.54 28.22 -27.53
CA MET A 1 36.94 26.88 -27.63
C MET A 1 37.31 26.12 -26.34
N SER A 2 36.44 26.12 -25.37
CA SER A 2 36.67 25.40 -24.12
C SER A 2 36.34 23.93 -24.35
N GLN A 3 37.34 23.08 -24.22
CA GLN A 3 37.13 21.62 -24.19
C GLN A 3 36.30 21.31 -22.94
N SER A 4 35.06 20.93 -23.10
CA SER A 4 34.28 20.28 -22.07
C SER A 4 34.94 18.91 -21.81
N GLU A 5 35.68 18.80 -20.69
CA GLU A 5 36.14 17.52 -20.19
C GLU A 5 34.94 16.60 -19.99
N ASN A 6 34.83 15.61 -20.85
CA ASN A 6 33.87 14.52 -20.72
C ASN A 6 34.30 13.65 -19.54
N LYS A 7 33.87 14.02 -18.32
CA LYS A 7 34.07 13.15 -17.15
C LYS A 7 33.33 11.83 -17.40
N PRO A 8 33.98 10.68 -17.20
CA PRO A 8 33.31 9.40 -17.36
C PRO A 8 32.07 9.34 -16.45
N PRO A 9 30.96 8.69 -16.89
CA PRO A 9 29.78 8.56 -16.09
C PRO A 9 30.11 7.90 -14.75
N LYS A 10 29.57 8.44 -13.65
CA LYS A 10 29.71 7.83 -12.33
C LYS A 10 28.97 6.50 -12.33
N THR A 11 29.63 5.44 -11.88
CA THR A 11 29.04 4.11 -11.69
C THR A 11 28.89 3.83 -10.20
N ILE A 12 27.97 2.92 -9.83
CA ILE A 12 27.81 2.46 -8.43
C ILE A 12 29.19 1.99 -7.90
N ALA A 13 29.91 1.19 -8.69
CA ALA A 13 31.24 0.73 -8.31
C ALA A 13 32.25 1.84 -8.07
N SER A 14 32.16 2.97 -8.81
CA SER A 14 33.06 4.11 -8.64
C SER A 14 32.76 4.95 -7.38
N LEU A 15 31.51 4.91 -6.89
CA LEU A 15 31.11 5.58 -5.66
C LEU A 15 31.44 4.74 -4.42
N GLY A 16 31.39 3.41 -4.55
CA GLY A 16 31.39 2.51 -3.40
C GLY A 16 30.12 2.66 -2.54
N GLU A 17 30.02 1.91 -1.46
CA GLU A 17 28.85 1.89 -0.59
C GLU A 17 28.55 3.26 0.03
N PHE A 18 29.49 3.79 0.80
CA PHE A 18 29.32 5.09 1.49
C PHE A 18 29.11 6.25 0.54
N GLY A 19 29.84 6.28 -0.59
CA GLY A 19 29.68 7.31 -1.60
C GLY A 19 28.30 7.25 -2.29
N LEU A 20 27.73 6.07 -2.46
CA LEU A 20 26.37 5.90 -2.97
C LEU A 20 25.34 6.40 -1.94
N ILE A 21 25.47 6.02 -0.67
CA ILE A 21 24.60 6.49 0.41
C ILE A 21 24.60 8.01 0.48
N ASP A 22 25.78 8.65 0.54
CA ASP A 22 25.91 10.10 0.56
C ASP A 22 25.27 10.77 -0.66
N HIS A 23 25.45 10.16 -1.84
CA HIS A 23 24.87 10.68 -3.09
C HIS A 23 23.33 10.65 -3.08
N LEU A 24 22.72 9.57 -2.61
CA LEU A 24 21.28 9.38 -2.58
C LEU A 24 20.61 10.22 -1.49
N THR A 25 21.24 10.33 -0.32
CA THR A 25 20.62 10.92 0.87
C THR A 25 20.86 12.43 1.03
N ARG A 26 21.81 13.03 0.30
CA ARG A 26 22.19 14.45 0.41
C ARG A 26 21.06 15.47 0.27
N SER A 27 19.95 15.08 -0.37
CA SER A 27 18.78 15.94 -0.63
C SER A 27 17.55 15.57 0.19
N ILE A 28 17.69 14.63 1.15
CA ILE A 28 16.63 14.25 2.08
C ILE A 28 16.36 15.40 3.04
N LYS A 29 15.08 15.68 3.28
CA LYS A 29 14.60 16.68 4.23
C LYS A 29 14.08 16.00 5.49
N ILE A 30 14.26 16.67 6.63
CA ILE A 30 13.63 16.30 7.90
C ILE A 30 12.36 17.13 8.05
N HIS A 31 11.23 16.48 8.27
CA HIS A 31 9.91 17.10 8.40
C HIS A 31 9.40 17.09 9.84
N HIS A 32 9.87 16.15 10.66
CA HIS A 32 9.35 15.94 12.02
C HIS A 32 10.34 16.30 13.12
N SER A 33 9.87 17.00 14.14
CA SER A 33 10.64 17.33 15.34
C SER A 33 11.00 16.10 16.18
N SER A 34 10.27 14.98 16.00
CA SER A 34 10.62 13.70 16.63
C SER A 34 11.89 13.06 16.05
N THR A 35 12.37 13.52 14.90
CA THR A 35 13.67 13.13 14.33
C THR A 35 14.77 14.03 14.91
N ILE A 36 15.43 13.57 15.96
CA ILE A 36 16.55 14.30 16.58
C ILE A 36 17.81 14.18 15.71
N LYS A 37 18.07 12.99 15.18
CA LYS A 37 19.17 12.69 14.27
C LYS A 37 18.68 11.70 13.20
N GLY A 38 18.82 12.06 11.93
CA GLY A 38 18.54 11.18 10.79
C GLY A 38 19.80 10.51 10.24
N VAL A 39 19.87 10.36 8.91
CA VAL A 39 20.99 9.72 8.19
C VAL A 39 22.33 10.39 8.52
N GLY A 40 23.42 9.60 8.57
CA GLY A 40 24.79 10.05 8.73
C GLY A 40 25.42 9.76 10.09
N ASP A 41 24.88 8.80 10.82
CA ASP A 41 25.45 8.21 12.03
C ASP A 41 25.11 6.71 12.06
N ASP A 42 25.63 5.94 13.06
CA ASP A 42 25.37 4.50 13.19
C ASP A 42 23.89 4.18 13.39
N ALA A 43 23.12 5.11 14.01
CA ALA A 43 21.67 4.98 14.19
C ALA A 43 20.96 6.33 14.12
N ALA A 44 19.69 6.32 13.72
CA ALA A 44 18.80 7.46 13.89
C ALA A 44 18.37 7.61 15.36
N VAL A 45 18.16 8.87 15.80
CA VAL A 45 17.66 9.16 17.15
C VAL A 45 16.26 9.77 17.02
N LEU A 46 15.27 9.07 17.58
CA LEU A 46 13.87 9.48 17.55
C LEU A 46 13.33 9.61 18.97
N TYR A 47 12.45 10.59 19.19
CA TYR A 47 11.84 10.77 20.51
C TYR A 47 10.48 11.49 20.42
N ASP A 48 9.47 10.94 21.11
CA ASP A 48 8.18 11.60 21.37
C ASP A 48 7.69 11.20 22.78
N PRO A 49 7.51 12.15 23.71
CA PRO A 49 7.19 11.84 25.09
C PRO A 49 5.72 11.48 25.34
N ASN A 50 4.81 11.80 24.40
CA ASN A 50 3.36 11.78 24.63
C ASN A 50 2.64 10.71 23.82
N ARG A 51 3.31 10.10 22.83
CA ARG A 51 2.70 9.17 21.87
C ARG A 51 3.36 7.80 21.95
N GLN A 52 2.61 6.76 21.55
CA GLN A 52 3.16 5.42 21.41
C GLN A 52 3.74 5.25 20.01
N LEU A 53 4.88 4.57 19.93
CA LEU A 53 5.55 4.24 18.68
C LEU A 53 4.88 3.05 18.01
N LEU A 54 4.50 3.20 16.76
CA LEU A 54 4.06 2.15 15.85
C LEU A 54 5.23 1.81 14.92
N VAL A 55 5.46 0.54 14.65
CA VAL A 55 6.54 0.06 13.79
C VAL A 55 6.01 -1.04 12.90
N THR A 56 6.25 -0.94 11.60
CA THR A 56 5.96 -1.98 10.61
C THR A 56 7.12 -2.13 9.63
N THR A 57 7.19 -3.26 8.94
CA THR A 57 8.19 -3.49 7.90
C THR A 57 7.67 -4.44 6.84
N ASP A 58 7.85 -4.08 5.56
CA ASP A 58 7.57 -4.91 4.41
C ASP A 58 8.80 -5.13 3.55
N MET A 59 8.76 -6.19 2.76
CA MET A 59 9.80 -6.56 1.82
C MET A 59 9.21 -6.80 0.43
N LEU A 60 9.74 -6.13 -0.59
CA LEU A 60 9.40 -6.34 -1.98
C LEU A 60 10.55 -7.04 -2.71
N ILE A 61 10.23 -8.12 -3.42
CA ILE A 61 11.21 -8.97 -4.11
C ILE A 61 10.85 -9.03 -5.60
N GLU A 62 11.83 -8.77 -6.47
CA GLU A 62 11.69 -8.90 -7.92
C GLU A 62 11.27 -10.33 -8.30
N GLY A 63 10.27 -10.43 -9.18
CA GLY A 63 9.68 -11.69 -9.60
C GLY A 63 8.67 -12.30 -8.64
N VAL A 64 8.42 -11.66 -7.46
CA VAL A 64 7.38 -12.04 -6.49
C VAL A 64 6.36 -10.91 -6.35
N HIS A 65 6.82 -9.70 -6.01
CA HIS A 65 5.96 -8.55 -5.74
C HIS A 65 5.95 -7.53 -6.87
N PHE A 66 6.91 -7.60 -7.78
CA PHE A 66 6.99 -6.71 -8.95
C PHE A 66 7.82 -7.33 -10.06
N ASP A 67 7.59 -6.85 -11.28
CA ASP A 67 8.36 -7.22 -12.48
C ASP A 67 8.85 -5.94 -13.17
N LEU A 68 10.17 -5.83 -13.32
CA LEU A 68 10.83 -4.65 -13.93
C LEU A 68 10.56 -4.50 -15.43
N SER A 69 9.93 -5.48 -16.08
CA SER A 69 9.55 -5.36 -17.49
C SER A 69 8.41 -4.35 -17.71
N TYR A 70 7.59 -4.08 -16.68
CA TYR A 70 6.49 -3.10 -16.73
C TYR A 70 6.41 -2.17 -15.51
N MET A 71 7.20 -2.42 -14.45
CA MET A 71 7.24 -1.58 -13.25
C MET A 71 8.41 -0.57 -13.33
N PRO A 72 8.17 0.71 -13.63
CA PRO A 72 9.23 1.73 -13.61
C PRO A 72 9.81 1.87 -12.20
N LEU A 73 11.13 2.00 -12.10
CA LEU A 73 11.82 2.07 -10.80
C LEU A 73 11.33 3.22 -9.92
N LYS A 74 10.99 4.36 -10.51
CA LYS A 74 10.42 5.48 -9.77
C LYS A 74 9.07 5.12 -9.13
N HIS A 75 8.19 4.40 -9.84
CA HIS A 75 6.92 3.95 -9.28
C HIS A 75 7.14 2.86 -8.21
N LEU A 76 8.09 1.95 -8.45
CA LEU A 76 8.46 0.94 -7.46
C LEU A 76 8.93 1.56 -6.14
N GLY A 77 9.82 2.58 -6.22
CA GLY A 77 10.25 3.31 -5.04
C GLY A 77 9.11 4.02 -4.30
N TYR A 78 8.17 4.60 -5.04
CA TYR A 78 6.96 5.21 -4.46
C TYR A 78 6.07 4.15 -3.79
N LYS A 79 5.73 3.09 -4.50
CA LYS A 79 4.87 1.99 -4.02
C LYS A 79 5.45 1.32 -2.77
N SER A 80 6.77 1.10 -2.72
CA SER A 80 7.41 0.47 -1.56
C SER A 80 7.24 1.29 -0.27
N VAL A 81 7.19 2.63 -0.37
CA VAL A 81 6.87 3.49 0.76
C VAL A 81 5.37 3.38 1.11
N MET A 82 4.48 3.42 0.11
CA MET A 82 3.02 3.41 0.34
C MET A 82 2.56 2.15 1.07
N ALA A 83 3.07 0.97 0.70
CA ALA A 83 2.75 -0.29 1.38
C ALA A 83 2.97 -0.18 2.89
N ASN A 84 4.14 0.32 3.30
CA ASN A 84 4.48 0.47 4.72
C ASN A 84 3.71 1.59 5.43
N LEU A 85 3.43 2.72 4.74
CA LEU A 85 2.65 3.80 5.36
C LEU A 85 1.20 3.37 5.58
N SER A 86 0.65 2.50 4.71
CA SER A 86 -0.69 1.94 4.83
C SER A 86 -0.91 1.26 6.19
N ASP A 87 0.03 0.44 6.63
CA ASP A 87 -0.02 -0.23 7.94
C ASP A 87 -0.11 0.76 9.13
N ILE A 88 0.68 1.84 9.06
CA ILE A 88 0.63 2.86 10.11
C ILE A 88 -0.73 3.56 10.14
N TYR A 89 -1.30 3.87 8.95
CA TYR A 89 -2.62 4.48 8.86
C TYR A 89 -3.74 3.50 9.23
N ALA A 90 -3.58 2.20 8.95
CA ALA A 90 -4.49 1.15 9.40
C ALA A 90 -4.55 1.03 10.94
N MET A 91 -3.54 1.50 11.65
CA MET A 91 -3.55 1.62 13.11
C MET A 91 -3.98 3.01 13.61
N ASN A 92 -4.56 3.86 12.74
CA ASN A 92 -4.95 5.23 13.05
C ASN A 92 -3.79 6.10 13.56
N GLY A 93 -2.58 5.80 13.09
CA GLY A 93 -1.34 6.49 13.44
C GLY A 93 -0.96 7.56 12.44
N GLU A 94 0.01 8.38 12.82
CA GLU A 94 0.70 9.33 11.96
C GLU A 94 2.07 8.75 11.60
N ALA A 95 2.28 8.39 10.32
CA ALA A 95 3.59 7.97 9.84
C ALA A 95 4.55 9.15 9.82
N THR A 96 5.75 8.98 10.35
CA THR A 96 6.71 10.09 10.54
C THR A 96 8.12 9.79 10.05
N GLN A 97 8.61 8.57 10.18
CA GLN A 97 9.93 8.18 9.74
C GLN A 97 9.91 6.85 8.96
N ILE A 98 10.88 6.69 8.05
CA ILE A 98 11.16 5.42 7.39
C ILE A 98 12.66 5.14 7.38
N THR A 99 13.02 3.85 7.39
CA THR A 99 14.34 3.37 6.96
C THR A 99 14.19 2.57 5.67
N VAL A 100 15.19 2.65 4.79
CA VAL A 100 15.18 2.02 3.47
C VAL A 100 16.38 1.11 3.32
N SER A 101 16.15 -0.18 3.26
CA SER A 101 17.18 -1.18 2.97
C SER A 101 16.94 -1.78 1.59
N PHE A 102 17.98 -1.89 0.78
CA PHE A 102 17.86 -2.56 -0.51
C PHE A 102 19.11 -3.37 -0.89
N ALA A 103 18.89 -4.46 -1.58
CA ALA A 103 19.92 -5.28 -2.17
C ALA A 103 19.77 -5.25 -3.70
N ILE A 104 20.82 -4.83 -4.41
CA ILE A 104 20.75 -4.59 -5.85
C ILE A 104 21.93 -5.27 -6.56
N SER A 105 21.68 -5.82 -7.76
CA SER A 105 22.74 -6.35 -8.59
C SER A 105 23.65 -5.26 -9.12
N ASN A 106 24.95 -5.49 -9.15
CA ASN A 106 25.95 -4.60 -9.74
C ASN A 106 25.78 -4.34 -11.26
N ARG A 107 24.81 -5.02 -11.90
CA ARG A 107 24.43 -4.80 -13.29
C ARG A 107 23.51 -3.57 -13.47
N PHE A 108 22.90 -3.10 -12.41
CA PHE A 108 22.10 -1.87 -12.47
C PHE A 108 23.00 -0.65 -12.62
N PRO A 109 22.74 0.24 -13.57
CA PRO A 109 23.43 1.52 -13.67
C PRO A 109 23.06 2.43 -12.49
N LEU A 110 23.87 3.44 -12.22
CA LEU A 110 23.62 4.40 -11.14
C LEU A 110 22.26 5.10 -11.32
N GLU A 111 21.93 5.46 -12.55
CA GLU A 111 20.68 6.12 -12.92
C GLU A 111 19.44 5.32 -12.50
N ALA A 112 19.48 3.99 -12.58
CA ALA A 112 18.40 3.12 -12.13
C ALA A 112 18.18 3.22 -10.61
N VAL A 113 19.25 3.31 -9.84
CA VAL A 113 19.17 3.51 -8.38
C VAL A 113 18.68 4.90 -8.04
N GLU A 114 19.11 5.91 -8.79
CA GLU A 114 18.62 7.29 -8.65
C GLU A 114 17.12 7.39 -8.92
N GLU A 115 16.61 6.70 -9.95
CA GLU A 115 15.16 6.64 -10.24
C GLU A 115 14.36 5.98 -9.11
N LEU A 116 14.84 4.85 -8.58
CA LEU A 116 14.21 4.20 -7.43
C LEU A 116 14.14 5.16 -6.23
N TYR A 117 15.27 5.79 -5.90
CA TYR A 117 15.36 6.74 -4.78
C TYR A 117 14.53 8.00 -5.03
N GLN A 118 14.41 8.45 -6.27
CA GLN A 118 13.52 9.56 -6.63
C GLN A 118 12.04 9.23 -6.32
N GLY A 119 11.62 7.99 -6.53
CA GLY A 119 10.30 7.51 -6.14
C GLY A 119 10.09 7.54 -4.63
N ILE A 120 11.03 6.96 -3.87
CA ILE A 120 11.02 6.97 -2.40
C ILE A 120 10.95 8.40 -1.87
N LYS A 121 11.80 9.29 -2.38
CA LYS A 121 11.82 10.69 -1.98
C LYS A 121 10.53 11.42 -2.31
N THR A 122 9.95 11.16 -3.49
CA THR A 122 8.65 11.75 -3.88
C THR A 122 7.55 11.35 -2.90
N ALA A 123 7.50 10.08 -2.52
CA ALA A 123 6.57 9.59 -1.51
C ALA A 123 6.82 10.23 -0.13
N ALA A 124 8.07 10.25 0.32
CA ALA A 124 8.46 10.83 1.60
C ALA A 124 8.11 12.32 1.70
N ASP A 125 8.42 13.11 0.66
CA ASP A 125 8.09 14.54 0.60
C ASP A 125 6.56 14.78 0.57
N LEU A 126 5.80 13.97 -0.21
CA LEU A 126 4.35 14.10 -0.33
C LEU A 126 3.63 13.77 0.99
N TYR A 127 4.05 12.70 1.64
CA TYR A 127 3.47 12.24 2.90
C TYR A 127 4.12 12.89 4.12
N GLN A 128 5.14 13.72 3.91
CA GLN A 128 5.92 14.40 4.97
C GLN A 128 6.50 13.38 5.96
N VAL A 129 7.23 12.40 5.44
CA VAL A 129 7.89 11.34 6.22
C VAL A 129 9.39 11.50 6.08
N ASP A 130 10.12 11.41 7.19
CA ASP A 130 11.57 11.53 7.21
C ASP A 130 12.23 10.20 6.82
N VAL A 131 13.13 10.22 5.84
CA VAL A 131 14.05 9.09 5.61
C VAL A 131 15.21 9.22 6.59
N VAL A 132 15.28 8.34 7.58
CA VAL A 132 16.21 8.51 8.73
C VAL A 132 17.38 7.53 8.71
N GLY A 133 17.35 6.52 7.84
CA GLY A 133 18.42 5.52 7.74
C GLY A 133 18.10 4.44 6.74
N GLY A 134 18.90 3.40 6.74
CA GLY A 134 18.73 2.24 5.87
C GLY A 134 20.02 1.45 5.71
N ASP A 135 20.02 0.54 4.74
CA ASP A 135 21.16 -0.28 4.39
C ASP A 135 21.23 -0.49 2.87
N THR A 136 22.43 -0.65 2.33
CA THR A 136 22.64 -0.89 0.91
C THR A 136 23.65 -2.01 0.72
N THR A 137 23.23 -3.08 0.05
CA THR A 137 24.10 -4.21 -0.20
C THR A 137 23.95 -4.74 -1.64
N SER A 138 24.80 -5.67 -2.02
CA SER A 138 24.72 -6.30 -3.33
C SER A 138 23.80 -7.52 -3.30
N SER A 139 23.07 -7.76 -4.42
CA SER A 139 22.32 -8.99 -4.68
C SER A 139 22.92 -9.76 -5.82
N THR A 140 22.94 -11.08 -5.70
CA THR A 140 23.29 -11.98 -6.81
C THR A 140 22.10 -12.27 -7.74
N ARG A 141 20.88 -11.95 -7.29
CA ARG A 141 19.63 -12.19 -8.01
C ARG A 141 18.64 -11.05 -7.75
N GLY A 142 18.34 -10.27 -8.79
CA GLY A 142 17.28 -9.29 -8.76
C GLY A 142 17.45 -8.14 -7.76
N LEU A 143 16.41 -7.38 -7.63
CA LEU A 143 16.27 -6.26 -6.70
C LEU A 143 15.40 -6.69 -5.51
N ILE A 144 15.84 -6.38 -4.30
CA ILE A 144 15.10 -6.57 -3.06
C ILE A 144 15.04 -5.22 -2.35
N ILE A 145 13.86 -4.82 -1.89
CA ILE A 145 13.62 -3.58 -1.15
C ILE A 145 12.95 -3.95 0.16
N SER A 146 13.44 -3.46 1.27
CA SER A 146 12.76 -3.53 2.57
C SER A 146 12.67 -2.13 3.16
N ILE A 147 11.44 -1.74 3.52
CA ILE A 147 11.19 -0.47 4.21
C ILE A 147 10.64 -0.77 5.58
N THR A 148 11.16 -0.07 6.58
CA THR A 148 10.56 -0.05 7.92
C THR A 148 9.96 1.32 8.13
N ALA A 149 8.65 1.38 8.41
CA ALA A 149 7.98 2.62 8.75
C ALA A 149 7.74 2.72 10.26
N LEU A 150 7.91 3.94 10.76
CA LEU A 150 7.65 4.32 12.13
C LEU A 150 6.58 5.39 12.15
N GLY A 151 5.64 5.25 13.07
CA GLY A 151 4.56 6.21 13.27
C GLY A 151 4.27 6.40 14.75
N TRP A 152 3.48 7.41 15.04
CA TRP A 152 3.10 7.74 16.41
C TRP A 152 1.59 7.90 16.51
N ALA A 153 1.01 7.44 17.61
CA ALA A 153 -0.39 7.65 17.91
C ALA A 153 -0.60 7.90 19.41
N MET A 154 -1.61 8.70 19.74
CA MET A 154 -2.09 8.82 21.11
C MET A 154 -2.64 7.45 21.54
N PRO A 155 -2.32 6.95 22.75
CA PRO A 155 -2.71 5.62 23.19
C PRO A 155 -4.20 5.31 23.02
N GLU A 156 -5.06 6.29 23.30
CA GLU A 156 -6.53 6.17 23.20
C GLU A 156 -7.09 6.25 21.77
N LYS A 157 -6.24 6.58 20.80
CA LYS A 157 -6.62 6.65 19.37
C LYS A 157 -6.11 5.48 18.55
N ILE A 158 -5.22 4.66 19.11
CA ILE A 158 -4.71 3.48 18.41
C ILE A 158 -5.87 2.55 18.10
N THR A 159 -6.03 2.20 16.83
CA THR A 159 -7.01 1.23 16.38
C THR A 159 -6.31 -0.08 16.01
N TYR A 160 -6.84 -1.19 16.50
CA TYR A 160 -6.30 -2.52 16.27
C TYR A 160 -7.19 -3.32 15.32
N ARG A 161 -6.73 -4.48 14.87
CA ARG A 161 -7.55 -5.45 14.11
C ARG A 161 -8.65 -6.10 14.96
N ASN A 162 -8.56 -6.03 16.28
CA ASN A 162 -9.56 -6.53 17.23
C ASN A 162 -10.34 -5.37 17.84
N GLY A 163 -11.60 -5.61 18.19
CA GLY A 163 -12.46 -4.61 18.85
C GLY A 163 -13.78 -4.36 18.14
N ALA A 164 -14.00 -4.95 16.95
CA ALA A 164 -15.32 -4.94 16.33
C ALA A 164 -16.35 -5.68 17.20
N ASN A 165 -17.55 -5.12 17.29
CA ASN A 165 -18.65 -5.67 18.07
C ASN A 165 -19.82 -6.05 17.15
N PRO A 166 -20.67 -7.01 17.56
CA PRO A 166 -21.93 -7.25 16.86
C PRO A 166 -22.72 -5.94 16.68
N ASN A 167 -23.30 -5.75 15.49
CA ASN A 167 -24.00 -4.56 15.02
C ASN A 167 -23.11 -3.34 14.69
N ASP A 168 -21.79 -3.40 14.81
CA ASP A 168 -20.92 -2.40 14.19
C ASP A 168 -21.07 -2.45 12.67
N LEU A 169 -20.98 -1.29 12.04
CA LEU A 169 -20.98 -1.17 10.59
C LEU A 169 -19.59 -1.55 10.04
N LEU A 170 -19.57 -2.27 8.93
CA LEU A 170 -18.36 -2.51 8.16
C LEU A 170 -18.23 -1.40 7.11
N VAL A 171 -17.19 -0.59 7.23
CA VAL A 171 -16.94 0.59 6.37
C VAL A 171 -15.67 0.40 5.58
N LEU A 172 -15.75 0.68 4.28
CA LEU A 172 -14.61 0.67 3.36
C LEU A 172 -14.37 2.09 2.84
N THR A 173 -13.10 2.45 2.67
CA THR A 173 -12.71 3.70 2.00
C THR A 173 -12.55 3.50 0.50
N GLY A 174 -12.70 4.57 -0.28
CA GLY A 174 -12.46 4.57 -1.73
C GLY A 174 -13.20 3.49 -2.49
N ASP A 175 -12.51 2.88 -3.43
CA ASP A 175 -12.93 1.73 -4.22
C ASP A 175 -11.81 0.68 -4.31
N ILE A 176 -12.14 -0.55 -4.71
CA ILE A 176 -11.24 -1.70 -4.68
C ILE A 176 -11.25 -2.50 -5.97
N GLY A 177 -10.23 -3.36 -6.10
CA GLY A 177 -10.05 -4.25 -7.26
C GLY A 177 -9.30 -3.60 -8.42
N ALA A 178 -9.08 -2.28 -8.37
CA ALA A 178 -8.42 -1.55 -9.43
C ALA A 178 -6.93 -1.89 -9.55
N ALA A 179 -6.22 -2.03 -8.42
CA ALA A 179 -4.81 -2.36 -8.41
C ALA A 179 -4.55 -3.74 -9.02
N TYR A 180 -5.26 -4.76 -8.57
CA TYR A 180 -5.12 -6.11 -9.11
C TYR A 180 -5.48 -6.18 -10.60
N LEU A 181 -6.56 -5.51 -11.02
CA LEU A 181 -6.94 -5.51 -12.43
C LEU A 181 -5.92 -4.76 -13.29
N GLY A 182 -5.29 -3.71 -12.76
CA GLY A 182 -4.13 -3.05 -13.38
C GLY A 182 -2.96 -3.99 -13.59
N LEU A 183 -2.67 -4.87 -12.61
CA LEU A 183 -1.68 -5.93 -12.76
C LEU A 183 -2.05 -6.90 -13.89
N GLN A 184 -3.32 -7.33 -13.98
CA GLN A 184 -3.78 -8.23 -15.06
C GLN A 184 -3.61 -7.59 -16.45
N VAL A 185 -3.89 -6.29 -16.58
CA VAL A 185 -3.64 -5.53 -17.82
C VAL A 185 -2.16 -5.54 -18.17
N LEU A 186 -1.29 -5.19 -17.22
CA LEU A 186 0.16 -5.13 -17.44
C LEU A 186 0.75 -6.50 -17.81
N GLU A 187 0.32 -7.57 -17.16
CA GLU A 187 0.75 -8.94 -17.47
C GLU A 187 0.27 -9.40 -18.87
N ARG A 188 -0.97 -9.08 -19.24
CA ARG A 188 -1.49 -9.34 -20.59
C ARG A 188 -0.64 -8.64 -21.65
N GLU A 189 -0.43 -7.34 -21.49
CA GLU A 189 0.32 -6.54 -22.45
C GLU A 189 1.78 -6.98 -22.57
N LYS A 190 2.40 -7.38 -21.47
CA LYS A 190 3.73 -8.00 -21.46
C LYS A 190 3.76 -9.27 -22.33
N GLN A 191 2.78 -10.17 -22.17
CA GLN A 191 2.68 -11.40 -22.98
C GLN A 191 2.49 -11.07 -24.48
N VAL A 192 1.62 -10.11 -24.81
CA VAL A 192 1.41 -9.65 -26.20
C VAL A 192 2.69 -9.08 -26.80
N PHE A 193 3.38 -8.21 -26.06
CA PHE A 193 4.65 -7.62 -26.49
C PHE A 193 5.75 -8.69 -26.68
N GLN A 194 5.86 -9.66 -25.79
CA GLN A 194 6.82 -10.76 -25.92
C GLN A 194 6.55 -11.62 -27.17
N ALA A 195 5.27 -11.86 -27.47
CA ALA A 195 4.89 -12.60 -28.69
C ALA A 195 5.13 -11.81 -29.99
N ASN A 196 4.98 -10.49 -29.95
CA ASN A 196 5.19 -9.60 -31.11
C ASN A 196 5.77 -8.24 -30.67
N PRO A 197 7.11 -8.08 -30.57
CA PRO A 197 7.75 -6.85 -30.10
C PRO A 197 7.54 -5.61 -30.99
N ASN A 198 7.00 -5.79 -32.18
CA ASN A 198 6.64 -4.67 -33.08
C ASN A 198 5.30 -4.02 -32.70
N ASN A 199 4.50 -4.69 -31.90
CA ASN A 199 3.23 -4.17 -31.41
C ASN A 199 3.44 -3.47 -30.07
N GLN A 200 3.38 -2.13 -30.06
CA GLN A 200 3.49 -1.36 -28.81
C GLN A 200 2.17 -1.47 -28.04
N PRO A 201 2.20 -1.76 -26.72
CA PRO A 201 1.02 -1.78 -25.90
C PRO A 201 0.29 -0.43 -25.90
N ASP A 202 -1.03 -0.43 -26.06
CA ASP A 202 -1.88 0.73 -25.84
C ASP A 202 -2.55 0.60 -24.47
N LEU A 203 -2.10 1.41 -23.54
CA LEU A 203 -2.55 1.40 -22.13
C LEU A 203 -3.51 2.57 -21.83
N SER A 204 -3.89 3.37 -22.84
CA SER A 204 -4.66 4.60 -22.64
C SER A 204 -6.03 4.39 -22.02
N ASP A 205 -6.67 3.26 -22.31
CA ASP A 205 -8.00 2.91 -21.79
C ASP A 205 -7.98 2.37 -20.35
N TYR A 206 -6.77 2.08 -19.81
CA TYR A 206 -6.58 1.46 -18.48
C TYR A 206 -5.85 2.38 -17.48
N THR A 207 -5.80 3.69 -17.76
CA THR A 207 -4.98 4.64 -17.00
C THR A 207 -5.23 4.59 -15.49
N TYR A 208 -6.49 4.56 -15.06
CA TYR A 208 -6.85 4.48 -13.64
C TYR A 208 -6.35 3.19 -13.00
N LEU A 209 -6.59 2.05 -13.64
CA LEU A 209 -6.20 0.73 -13.13
C LEU A 209 -4.68 0.61 -12.97
N ILE A 210 -3.96 1.08 -14.00
CA ILE A 210 -2.49 1.08 -14.01
C ILE A 210 -1.93 2.04 -12.95
N GLU A 211 -2.54 3.22 -12.79
CA GLU A 211 -2.13 4.16 -11.75
C GLU A 211 -2.31 3.55 -10.35
N ARG A 212 -3.45 2.90 -10.09
CA ARG A 212 -3.71 2.21 -8.82
C ARG A 212 -2.68 1.11 -8.54
N GLN A 213 -2.24 0.37 -9.58
CA GLN A 213 -1.22 -0.69 -9.44
C GLN A 213 0.19 -0.15 -9.27
N LEU A 214 0.58 0.84 -10.07
CA LEU A 214 1.96 1.34 -10.09
C LEU A 214 2.24 2.42 -9.05
N LYS A 215 1.21 3.19 -8.68
CA LYS A 215 1.31 4.34 -7.77
C LYS A 215 0.12 4.36 -6.81
N PRO A 216 -0.01 3.34 -5.93
CA PRO A 216 -1.08 3.34 -4.93
C PRO A 216 -0.92 4.50 -3.94
N GLU A 217 -2.01 4.85 -3.27
CA GLU A 217 -2.03 5.91 -2.26
C GLU A 217 -2.35 5.29 -0.88
N ALA A 218 -1.53 5.60 0.11
CA ALA A 218 -1.84 5.26 1.50
C ALA A 218 -2.79 6.32 2.10
N ARG A 219 -3.81 5.88 2.85
CA ARG A 219 -4.97 6.69 3.22
C ARG A 219 -4.73 7.63 4.43
N LYS A 220 -3.69 8.45 4.37
CA LYS A 220 -3.43 9.54 5.33
C LYS A 220 -4.61 10.52 5.44
N ASP A 221 -5.26 10.80 4.32
CA ASP A 221 -6.44 11.66 4.22
C ASP A 221 -7.60 11.16 5.08
N ILE A 222 -7.80 9.83 5.13
CA ILE A 222 -8.87 9.22 5.93
C ILE A 222 -8.56 9.28 7.42
N VAL A 223 -7.32 9.01 7.83
CA VAL A 223 -6.92 9.18 9.24
C VAL A 223 -7.19 10.61 9.72
N LYS A 224 -6.85 11.59 8.89
CA LYS A 224 -7.17 13.00 9.18
C LYS A 224 -8.67 13.25 9.21
N LEU A 225 -9.42 12.74 8.24
CA LEU A 225 -10.88 12.87 8.21
C LEU A 225 -11.54 12.28 9.45
N LEU A 226 -11.14 11.09 9.89
CA LEU A 226 -11.65 10.45 11.11
C LEU A 226 -11.34 11.28 12.35
N ALA A 227 -10.16 11.89 12.42
CA ALA A 227 -9.79 12.79 13.52
C ALA A 227 -10.66 14.07 13.51
N ASP A 228 -10.88 14.68 12.34
CA ASP A 228 -11.72 15.89 12.18
C ASP A 228 -13.19 15.62 12.52
N LEU A 229 -13.67 14.39 12.28
CA LEU A 229 -15.02 13.93 12.63
C LEU A 229 -15.14 13.44 14.10
N GLU A 230 -14.03 13.43 14.84
CA GLU A 230 -13.96 12.85 16.19
C GLU A 230 -14.48 11.39 16.21
N VAL A 231 -14.03 10.59 15.23
CA VAL A 231 -14.35 9.17 15.09
C VAL A 231 -13.09 8.35 15.35
N VAL A 232 -13.18 7.38 16.23
CA VAL A 232 -12.17 6.33 16.40
C VAL A 232 -12.83 5.00 16.05
N PRO A 233 -12.39 4.31 15.00
CA PRO A 233 -12.91 3.00 14.63
C PRO A 233 -12.70 1.97 15.75
N ASN A 234 -13.64 1.06 15.93
CA ASN A 234 -13.52 -0.01 16.93
C ASN A 234 -12.46 -1.05 16.51
N ALA A 235 -12.32 -1.31 15.22
CA ALA A 235 -11.25 -2.12 14.63
C ALA A 235 -10.94 -1.61 13.24
N MET A 236 -9.71 -1.78 12.75
CA MET A 236 -9.31 -1.33 11.42
C MET A 236 -8.16 -2.19 10.87
N ILE A 237 -8.09 -2.29 9.55
CA ILE A 237 -7.06 -2.94 8.76
C ILE A 237 -6.99 -2.25 7.40
N ASP A 238 -5.85 -2.28 6.71
CA ASP A 238 -5.80 -1.90 5.29
C ASP A 238 -6.11 -3.08 4.37
N VAL A 239 -6.45 -2.81 3.11
CA VAL A 239 -6.76 -3.84 2.11
C VAL A 239 -5.52 -4.05 1.25
N SER A 240 -4.66 -4.97 1.68
CA SER A 240 -3.40 -5.35 1.02
C SER A 240 -3.48 -6.69 0.29
N ASP A 241 -4.18 -7.69 0.84
CA ASP A 241 -4.29 -9.05 0.27
C ASP A 241 -5.64 -9.30 -0.42
N GLY A 242 -6.63 -8.44 -0.21
CA GLY A 242 -7.97 -8.50 -0.77
C GLY A 242 -9.07 -8.47 0.27
N LEU A 243 -10.20 -7.85 -0.08
CA LEU A 243 -11.28 -7.54 0.87
C LEU A 243 -11.76 -8.75 1.68
N SER A 244 -11.84 -9.94 1.07
CA SER A 244 -12.30 -11.15 1.78
C SER A 244 -11.33 -11.57 2.89
N SER A 245 -10.03 -11.48 2.64
CA SER A 245 -8.97 -11.78 3.61
C SER A 245 -9.07 -10.85 4.82
N GLU A 246 -9.19 -9.55 4.57
CA GLU A 246 -9.19 -8.52 5.61
C GLU A 246 -10.46 -8.58 6.48
N ILE A 247 -11.64 -8.87 5.87
CA ILE A 247 -12.87 -9.14 6.64
C ILE A 247 -12.66 -10.33 7.58
N MET A 248 -12.05 -11.41 7.08
CA MET A 248 -11.81 -12.60 7.90
C MET A 248 -10.81 -12.32 9.04
N HIS A 249 -9.79 -11.49 8.79
CA HIS A 249 -8.86 -11.05 9.83
C HIS A 249 -9.57 -10.24 10.92
N LEU A 250 -10.37 -9.23 10.56
CA LEU A 250 -11.15 -8.45 11.53
C LEU A 250 -12.10 -9.34 12.34
N CYS A 251 -12.82 -10.24 11.67
CA CYS A 251 -13.76 -11.15 12.34
C CYS A 251 -13.06 -12.12 13.30
N LYS A 252 -11.95 -12.71 12.86
CA LYS A 252 -11.16 -13.64 13.66
C LYS A 252 -10.60 -12.99 14.92
N HIS A 253 -9.99 -11.80 14.77
CA HIS A 253 -9.38 -11.10 15.91
C HIS A 253 -10.41 -10.52 16.87
N SER A 254 -11.56 -10.07 16.34
CA SER A 254 -12.67 -9.54 17.14
C SER A 254 -13.62 -10.63 17.68
N LYS A 255 -13.52 -11.88 17.20
CA LYS A 255 -14.40 -13.01 17.53
C LYS A 255 -15.88 -12.71 17.22
N VAL A 256 -16.14 -12.19 16.04
CA VAL A 256 -17.46 -11.83 15.52
C VAL A 256 -17.72 -12.49 14.16
N GLY A 257 -18.97 -12.51 13.71
CA GLY A 257 -19.35 -12.79 12.34
C GLY A 257 -19.46 -11.51 11.52
N CYS A 258 -19.76 -11.64 10.22
CA CYS A 258 -19.97 -10.50 9.34
C CYS A 258 -20.91 -10.85 8.19
N ASN A 259 -21.76 -9.90 7.79
CA ASN A 259 -22.49 -9.91 6.54
C ASN A 259 -22.00 -8.77 5.66
N LEU A 260 -21.30 -9.10 4.56
CA LEU A 260 -20.91 -8.22 3.49
C LEU A 260 -22.04 -8.12 2.46
N TYR A 261 -22.37 -6.95 1.96
CA TYR A 261 -23.37 -6.75 0.91
C TYR A 261 -22.68 -6.53 -0.43
N GLU A 262 -22.87 -7.45 -1.37
CA GLU A 262 -22.25 -7.40 -2.70
C GLU A 262 -22.60 -6.11 -3.45
N ASP A 263 -23.86 -5.67 -3.39
CA ASP A 263 -24.36 -4.46 -4.05
C ASP A 263 -23.82 -3.15 -3.46
N LYS A 264 -23.12 -3.22 -2.32
CA LYS A 264 -22.51 -2.08 -1.65
C LYS A 264 -21.01 -1.96 -1.84
N ILE A 265 -20.37 -2.96 -2.43
CA ILE A 265 -18.93 -2.90 -2.71
C ILE A 265 -18.66 -1.80 -3.74
N PRO A 266 -17.89 -0.76 -3.41
CA PRO A 266 -17.59 0.31 -4.36
C PRO A 266 -16.58 -0.16 -5.40
N LEU A 267 -16.94 -0.05 -6.67
CA LEU A 267 -16.12 -0.37 -7.83
C LEU A 267 -16.08 0.81 -8.79
N ASP A 268 -14.89 1.16 -9.26
CA ASP A 268 -14.76 2.16 -10.32
C ASP A 268 -15.38 1.65 -11.65
N PRO A 269 -15.99 2.51 -12.46
CA PRO A 269 -16.51 2.12 -13.77
C PRO A 269 -15.47 1.47 -14.71
N GLN A 270 -14.18 1.81 -14.60
CA GLN A 270 -13.13 1.12 -15.35
C GLN A 270 -12.95 -0.33 -14.90
N VAL A 271 -13.04 -0.60 -13.58
CA VAL A 271 -12.99 -1.98 -13.06
C VAL A 271 -14.09 -2.82 -13.68
N ILE A 272 -15.34 -2.31 -13.68
CA ILE A 272 -16.49 -3.03 -14.23
C ILE A 272 -16.28 -3.32 -15.73
N ARG A 273 -15.95 -2.30 -16.53
CA ARG A 273 -15.74 -2.45 -17.99
C ARG A 273 -14.60 -3.42 -18.32
N THR A 274 -13.48 -3.31 -17.61
CA THR A 274 -12.32 -4.17 -17.88
C THR A 274 -12.58 -5.61 -17.44
N CYS A 275 -13.36 -5.83 -16.37
CA CYS A 275 -13.83 -7.18 -16.01
C CYS A 275 -14.70 -7.78 -17.13
N GLU A 276 -15.64 -7.02 -17.71
CA GLU A 276 -16.45 -7.47 -18.84
C GLU A 276 -15.59 -7.82 -20.06
N GLU A 277 -14.62 -6.96 -20.41
CA GLU A 277 -13.66 -7.19 -21.51
C GLU A 277 -12.85 -8.47 -21.31
N PHE A 278 -12.37 -8.72 -20.08
CA PHE A 278 -11.52 -9.88 -19.75
C PHE A 278 -12.34 -11.13 -19.41
N ASN A 279 -13.67 -11.03 -19.43
CA ASN A 279 -14.60 -12.07 -18.98
C ASN A 279 -14.30 -12.54 -17.55
N LEU A 280 -14.07 -11.58 -16.66
CA LEU A 280 -13.84 -11.76 -15.23
C LEU A 280 -15.06 -11.30 -14.43
N ASP A 281 -15.27 -11.92 -13.29
CA ASP A 281 -16.31 -11.49 -12.34
C ASP A 281 -15.77 -10.36 -11.45
N SER A 282 -16.42 -9.19 -11.49
CA SER A 282 -15.98 -7.99 -10.78
C SER A 282 -16.03 -8.15 -9.25
N THR A 283 -16.99 -8.95 -8.75
CA THR A 283 -17.09 -9.25 -7.32
C THR A 283 -15.91 -10.11 -6.87
N THR A 284 -15.54 -11.11 -7.66
CA THR A 284 -14.34 -11.94 -7.40
C THR A 284 -13.08 -11.10 -7.40
N ILE A 285 -12.91 -10.17 -8.35
CA ILE A 285 -11.77 -9.24 -8.40
C ILE A 285 -11.71 -8.39 -7.13
N ALA A 286 -12.82 -7.80 -6.70
CA ALA A 286 -12.90 -6.99 -5.49
C ALA A 286 -12.60 -7.77 -4.21
N LEU A 287 -13.06 -9.03 -4.13
CA LEU A 287 -12.86 -9.87 -2.94
C LEU A 287 -11.45 -10.41 -2.82
N SER A 288 -10.77 -10.68 -3.94
CA SER A 288 -9.50 -11.41 -4.00
C SER A 288 -8.32 -10.55 -4.44
N GLY A 289 -8.58 -9.41 -5.07
CA GLY A 289 -7.54 -8.48 -5.52
C GLY A 289 -6.89 -7.76 -4.35
N GLY A 290 -5.57 -7.76 -4.29
CA GLY A 290 -4.80 -7.03 -3.29
C GLY A 290 -4.23 -5.72 -3.82
N GLU A 291 -3.42 -5.08 -2.96
CA GLU A 291 -2.64 -3.87 -3.22
C GLU A 291 -3.46 -2.58 -3.46
N ASP A 292 -4.74 -2.56 -3.05
CA ASP A 292 -5.55 -1.33 -3.11
C ASP A 292 -5.20 -0.33 -2.00
N TYR A 293 -4.69 -0.80 -0.86
CA TYR A 293 -4.29 0.00 0.31
C TYR A 293 -5.38 0.94 0.83
N GLU A 294 -6.63 0.59 0.61
CA GLU A 294 -7.78 1.23 1.22
C GLU A 294 -7.94 0.78 2.67
N LEU A 295 -8.67 1.53 3.50
CA LEU A 295 -8.91 1.17 4.90
C LEU A 295 -10.29 0.50 5.04
N LEU A 296 -10.30 -0.62 5.75
CA LEU A 296 -11.50 -1.35 6.14
C LEU A 296 -11.65 -1.30 7.66
N PHE A 297 -12.81 -0.82 8.16
CA PHE A 297 -12.95 -0.64 9.59
C PHE A 297 -14.36 -0.91 10.14
N ALA A 298 -14.40 -1.22 11.42
CA ALA A 298 -15.63 -1.37 12.21
C ALA A 298 -16.01 -0.03 12.84
N LEU A 299 -17.22 0.44 12.55
CA LEU A 299 -17.76 1.69 13.07
C LEU A 299 -18.99 1.44 13.95
N SER A 300 -18.99 1.99 15.16
CA SER A 300 -20.18 1.98 16.00
C SER A 300 -21.36 2.71 15.33
N GLN A 301 -22.55 2.14 15.39
CA GLN A 301 -23.76 2.77 14.81
C GLN A 301 -24.03 4.19 15.32
N LYS A 302 -23.62 4.50 16.55
CA LYS A 302 -23.76 5.86 17.13
C LYS A 302 -23.01 6.93 16.33
N ASP A 303 -21.91 6.55 15.66
CA ASP A 303 -21.08 7.46 14.88
C ASP A 303 -21.46 7.51 13.39
N TYR A 304 -22.46 6.70 12.96
CA TYR A 304 -22.90 6.66 11.57
C TYR A 304 -23.30 8.04 11.02
N ALA A 305 -23.99 8.84 11.83
CA ALA A 305 -24.43 10.18 11.41
C ALA A 305 -23.26 11.10 11.05
N LYS A 306 -22.06 10.88 11.61
CA LYS A 306 -20.85 11.66 11.34
C LYS A 306 -20.24 11.36 9.98
N ILE A 307 -20.40 10.12 9.47
CA ILE A 307 -19.81 9.68 8.20
C ILE A 307 -20.81 9.65 7.05
N LYS A 308 -22.13 9.74 7.35
CA LYS A 308 -23.19 9.61 6.35
C LYS A 308 -23.06 10.65 5.24
N GLY A 309 -23.05 10.17 3.98
CA GLY A 309 -22.94 11.01 2.79
C GLY A 309 -21.53 11.48 2.46
N ASN A 310 -20.52 11.01 3.18
CA ASN A 310 -19.13 11.24 2.80
C ASN A 310 -18.77 10.38 1.58
N PRO A 311 -18.25 10.98 0.49
CA PRO A 311 -17.97 10.25 -0.76
C PRO A 311 -16.80 9.24 -0.65
N HIS A 312 -15.97 9.38 0.38
CA HIS A 312 -14.81 8.51 0.58
C HIS A 312 -15.09 7.29 1.48
N LEU A 313 -16.30 7.22 2.09
CA LEU A 313 -16.65 6.21 3.08
C LEU A 313 -17.93 5.48 2.68
N THR A 314 -17.84 4.18 2.45
CA THR A 314 -18.99 3.35 2.07
C THR A 314 -19.25 2.29 3.13
N VAL A 315 -20.49 2.24 3.64
CA VAL A 315 -20.93 1.12 4.48
C VAL A 315 -21.24 -0.06 3.59
N ILE A 316 -20.39 -1.08 3.64
CA ILE A 316 -20.47 -2.28 2.78
C ILE A 316 -21.06 -3.51 3.49
N GLY A 317 -21.28 -3.43 4.80
CA GLY A 317 -21.79 -4.55 5.59
C GLY A 317 -21.97 -4.21 7.05
N HIS A 318 -22.08 -5.23 7.87
CA HIS A 318 -22.10 -5.11 9.33
C HIS A 318 -21.57 -6.37 10.01
N PHE A 319 -21.06 -6.21 11.22
CA PHE A 319 -20.63 -7.32 12.06
C PHE A 319 -21.82 -7.97 12.78
N THR A 320 -21.73 -9.28 12.99
CA THR A 320 -22.77 -10.10 13.62
C THR A 320 -22.19 -10.93 14.77
N GLU A 321 -23.00 -11.70 15.47
CA GLU A 321 -22.51 -12.67 16.43
C GLU A 321 -21.64 -13.74 15.76
N ALA A 322 -20.59 -14.20 16.42
CA ALA A 322 -19.63 -15.18 15.86
C ALA A 322 -20.31 -16.46 15.33
N ARG A 323 -21.39 -16.92 16.02
CA ARG A 323 -22.17 -18.11 15.61
C ARG A 323 -22.86 -17.98 14.27
N GLU A 324 -23.06 -16.76 13.79
CA GLU A 324 -23.70 -16.51 12.49
C GLU A 324 -22.75 -16.73 11.32
N GLY A 325 -21.41 -16.77 11.59
CA GLY A 325 -20.40 -16.94 10.56
C GLY A 325 -20.13 -15.67 9.73
N ILE A 326 -19.32 -15.83 8.70
CA ILE A 326 -18.90 -14.73 7.80
C ILE A 326 -19.47 -15.02 6.42
N HIS A 327 -20.26 -14.08 5.89
CA HIS A 327 -21.02 -14.29 4.65
C HIS A 327 -21.00 -13.06 3.74
N ILE A 328 -21.17 -13.33 2.46
CA ILE A 328 -21.58 -12.33 1.46
C ILE A 328 -23.08 -12.51 1.17
N ILE A 329 -23.81 -11.40 1.13
CA ILE A 329 -25.20 -11.33 0.69
C ILE A 329 -25.17 -10.86 -0.75
N THR A 330 -25.54 -11.76 -1.67
CA THR A 330 -25.51 -11.46 -3.11
C THR A 330 -26.60 -10.46 -3.49
N ARG A 331 -26.51 -9.94 -4.72
CA ARG A 331 -27.54 -9.04 -5.30
C ARG A 331 -28.92 -9.68 -5.33
N GLU A 332 -29.01 -11.02 -5.43
CA GLU A 332 -30.25 -11.79 -5.34
C GLU A 332 -30.66 -12.10 -3.89
N HIS A 333 -30.04 -11.44 -2.90
CA HIS A 333 -30.29 -11.65 -1.48
C HIS A 333 -29.99 -13.07 -0.96
N THR A 334 -29.13 -13.81 -1.66
CA THR A 334 -28.67 -15.12 -1.20
C THR A 334 -27.48 -14.96 -0.26
N LYS A 335 -27.53 -15.65 0.87
CA LYS A 335 -26.44 -15.65 1.87
C LYS A 335 -25.47 -16.80 1.57
N ILE A 336 -24.22 -16.46 1.20
CA ILE A 336 -23.17 -17.41 0.83
C ILE A 336 -22.00 -17.26 1.80
N PRO A 337 -21.40 -18.36 2.32
CA PRO A 337 -20.19 -18.27 3.14
C PRO A 337 -19.05 -17.56 2.39
N LEU A 338 -18.49 -16.52 3.01
CA LEU A 338 -17.30 -15.85 2.49
C LEU A 338 -16.08 -16.74 2.71
N LYS A 339 -15.24 -16.86 1.69
CA LYS A 339 -13.96 -17.58 1.74
C LYS A 339 -12.82 -16.61 1.48
N ALA A 340 -11.71 -16.75 2.19
CA ALA A 340 -10.49 -16.05 1.84
C ALA A 340 -9.99 -16.56 0.48
N MET A 341 -9.83 -15.65 -0.46
CA MET A 341 -9.34 -15.92 -1.81
C MET A 341 -8.18 -14.99 -2.16
N GLY A 342 -7.69 -14.23 -1.15
CA GLY A 342 -6.62 -13.25 -1.30
C GLY A 342 -5.24 -13.87 -1.55
N TRP A 343 -4.25 -13.01 -1.73
CA TRP A 343 -2.86 -13.40 -1.94
C TRP A 343 -2.33 -14.26 -0.78
N ASN A 344 -1.57 -15.29 -1.12
CA ASN A 344 -0.86 -16.11 -0.15
C ASN A 344 0.55 -16.44 -0.71
N SER A 345 1.58 -15.93 -0.07
CA SER A 345 2.98 -16.08 -0.47
C SER A 345 3.47 -17.53 -0.52
N PHE A 346 2.76 -18.48 0.09
CA PHE A 346 3.13 -19.90 0.21
C PHE A 346 2.07 -20.86 -0.35
N SER A 347 1.09 -20.35 -1.10
CA SER A 347 0.18 -21.23 -1.86
C SER A 347 0.90 -21.78 -3.09
N GLU A 348 0.80 -23.13 -3.32
CA GLU A 348 1.26 -23.79 -4.54
C GLU A 348 0.44 -23.38 -5.75
#